data_de3074afde7f9166f78ef9c8defc14b0
#
_entry.id   de3074afde7f9166f78ef9c8defc14b0
#
_cell.length_a   1.000
_cell.length_b   1.000
_cell.length_c   1.000
_cell.angle_alpha   90.00
_cell.angle_beta   90.00
_cell.angle_gamma   90.00
#
_symmetry.space_group_name_H-M   'P 1'
#
loop_
_entity.id
_entity.type
_entity.pdbx_description
1 polymer ?
#
loop_
_entity_poly.entity_id
_entity_poly.type
_entity_poly.pdbx_seq_one_letter_code
_entity_poly.pdbx_strand_id
1 'polypeptide(L)' 'MTTGIRNRVKELRTGLGWTQQELADAVGVSRQSINSIERDRYVPSLMLALTFARVFGAPLDQIFSLEDKK' A
#
# COMPACT_ATOMS: atom_id res chain seq x y z
N MET A 1 -11.15 14.76 -16.14
CA MET A 1 -11.03 14.51 -14.77
C MET A 1 -10.22 13.27 -14.46
N THR A 2 -9.39 13.37 -13.52
CA THR A 2 -8.47 12.29 -13.19
C THR A 2 -8.69 11.83 -11.77
N THR A 3 -8.73 10.53 -11.61
CA THR A 3 -8.86 9.96 -10.30
C THR A 3 -7.61 9.15 -10.01
N GLY A 4 -6.97 9.49 -8.92
CA GLY A 4 -5.83 8.74 -8.48
C GLY A 4 -6.20 7.76 -7.40
N ILE A 5 -5.21 7.02 -6.95
CA ILE A 5 -5.36 6.10 -5.84
C ILE A 5 -4.55 6.65 -4.67
N ARG A 6 -5.19 6.73 -3.53
CA ARG A 6 -4.51 7.08 -2.29
C ARG A 6 -4.34 5.82 -1.48
N ASN A 7 -3.29 5.78 -0.65
CA ASN A 7 -3.10 4.61 0.19
C ASN A 7 -2.58 5.01 1.56
N ARG A 8 -2.77 4.10 2.50
CA ARG A 8 -2.32 4.24 3.86
C ARG A 8 -1.26 3.22 4.21
N VAL A 9 -0.53 2.75 3.19
CA VAL A 9 0.45 1.68 3.38
C VAL A 9 1.52 2.11 4.37
N LYS A 10 2.06 3.32 4.21
CA LYS A 10 3.10 3.78 5.13
C LYS A 10 2.58 3.91 6.55
N GLU A 11 1.38 4.44 6.70
CA GLU A 11 0.77 4.61 8.01
C GLU A 11 0.59 3.27 8.71
N LEU A 12 0.05 2.29 7.97
CA LEU A 12 -0.18 0.97 8.55
C LEU A 12 1.13 0.25 8.83
N ARG A 13 2.10 0.39 7.94
CA ARG A 13 3.41 -0.22 8.14
C ARG A 13 4.09 0.33 9.39
N THR A 14 4.11 1.65 9.53
CA THR A 14 4.77 2.27 10.70
C THR A 14 4.01 1.97 11.97
N GLY A 15 2.69 1.80 11.87
CA GLY A 15 1.90 1.40 13.03
C GLY A 15 2.28 0.01 13.53
N LEU A 16 2.79 -0.85 12.65
CA LEU A 16 3.29 -2.17 13.05
C LEU A 16 4.75 -2.13 13.50
N GLY A 17 5.40 -0.98 13.35
CA GLY A 17 6.82 -0.88 13.69
C GLY A 17 7.73 -1.51 12.65
N TRP A 18 7.27 -1.64 11.40
CA TRP A 18 8.02 -2.32 10.35
C TRP A 18 8.79 -1.34 9.48
N THR A 19 9.95 -1.81 9.00
CA THR A 19 10.68 -1.09 7.95
C THR A 19 10.03 -1.39 6.61
N GLN A 20 10.43 -0.61 5.59
CA GLN A 20 9.97 -0.89 4.23
C GLN A 20 10.42 -2.28 3.79
N GLN A 21 11.62 -2.69 4.17
CA GLN A 21 12.12 -4.00 3.79
C GLN A 21 11.31 -5.11 4.44
N GLU A 22 10.93 -4.94 5.70
CA GLU A 22 10.12 -5.94 6.38
C GLU A 22 8.77 -6.11 5.71
N LEU A 23 8.14 -5.00 5.31
CA LEU A 23 6.88 -5.09 4.59
C LEU A 23 7.08 -5.73 3.23
N ALA A 24 8.15 -5.35 2.52
CA ALA A 24 8.44 -5.91 1.20
C ALA A 24 8.57 -7.43 1.30
N ASP A 25 9.29 -7.91 2.31
CA ASP A 25 9.45 -9.34 2.51
C ASP A 25 8.11 -10.02 2.80
N ALA A 26 7.27 -9.37 3.58
CA ALA A 26 5.98 -9.94 3.96
C ALA A 26 5.03 -10.08 2.78
N VAL A 27 5.08 -9.16 1.82
CA VAL A 27 4.16 -9.18 0.69
C VAL A 27 4.82 -9.71 -0.60
N GLY A 28 6.13 -9.99 -0.56
CA GLY A 28 6.79 -10.65 -1.69
C GLY A 28 7.21 -9.73 -2.81
N VAL A 29 7.58 -8.49 -2.51
CA VAL A 29 8.07 -7.54 -3.52
C VAL A 29 9.36 -6.92 -3.04
N SER A 30 9.98 -6.09 -3.87
CA SER A 30 11.20 -5.40 -3.49
C SER A 30 10.90 -4.21 -2.59
N ARG A 31 11.91 -3.79 -1.81
CA ARG A 31 11.79 -2.58 -1.00
C ARG A 31 11.50 -1.37 -1.87
N GLN A 32 12.08 -1.33 -3.07
CA GLN A 32 11.85 -0.23 -3.98
C GLN A 32 10.39 -0.14 -4.40
N SER A 33 9.73 -1.28 -4.59
CA SER A 33 8.30 -1.30 -4.90
C SER A 33 7.50 -0.70 -3.76
N ILE A 34 7.83 -1.05 -2.52
CA ILE A 34 7.12 -0.49 -1.36
C ILE A 34 7.32 1.02 -1.32
N ASN A 35 8.56 1.47 -1.52
CA ASN A 35 8.83 2.90 -1.51
C ASN A 35 8.02 3.64 -2.57
N SER A 36 7.94 3.08 -3.77
CA SER A 36 7.19 3.71 -4.86
C SER A 36 5.69 3.75 -4.56
N ILE A 37 5.16 2.68 -3.96
CA ILE A 37 3.75 2.63 -3.59
C ILE A 37 3.46 3.69 -2.53
N GLU A 38 4.30 3.78 -1.51
CA GLU A 38 4.08 4.74 -0.43
C GLU A 38 4.17 6.18 -0.89
N ARG A 39 4.88 6.42 -1.99
CA ARG A 39 5.01 7.76 -2.56
C ARG A 39 3.99 8.02 -3.66
N ASP A 40 3.02 7.15 -3.82
CA ASP A 40 1.95 7.28 -4.82
C ASP A 40 2.47 7.32 -6.25
N ARG A 41 3.61 6.69 -6.49
CA ARG A 41 4.19 6.64 -7.84
C ARG A 41 3.89 5.34 -8.56
N TYR A 42 3.27 4.40 -7.88
CA TYR A 42 3.01 3.08 -8.42
C TYR A 42 1.75 2.53 -7.78
N VAL A 43 0.81 2.15 -8.63
CA VAL A 43 -0.43 1.54 -8.18
C VAL A 43 -0.24 0.03 -8.21
N PRO A 44 -0.36 -0.65 -7.08
CA PRO A 44 -0.13 -2.10 -7.07
C PRO A 44 -1.20 -2.85 -7.85
N SER A 45 -0.83 -4.04 -8.30
CA SER A 45 -1.80 -4.95 -8.92
C SER A 45 -2.86 -5.32 -7.90
N LEU A 46 -3.98 -5.82 -8.39
CA LEU A 46 -5.03 -6.28 -7.49
C LEU A 46 -4.51 -7.38 -6.57
N MET A 47 -3.70 -8.30 -7.11
CA MET A 47 -3.14 -9.36 -6.27
C MET A 47 -2.30 -8.79 -5.14
N LEU A 48 -1.44 -7.83 -5.44
CA LEU A 48 -0.60 -7.22 -4.43
C LEU A 48 -1.43 -6.45 -3.42
N ALA A 49 -2.45 -5.73 -3.89
CA ALA A 49 -3.32 -4.98 -2.99
C ALA A 49 -4.04 -5.90 -2.02
N LEU A 50 -4.52 -7.04 -2.50
CA LEU A 50 -5.19 -8.02 -1.63
C LEU A 50 -4.20 -8.64 -0.65
N THR A 51 -2.93 -8.79 -1.06
CA THR A 51 -1.90 -9.29 -0.17
C THR A 51 -1.63 -8.29 0.95
N PHE A 52 -1.61 -6.99 0.64
CA PHE A 52 -1.52 -5.98 1.69
C PHE A 52 -2.67 -6.11 2.68
N ALA A 53 -3.89 -6.30 2.18
CA ALA A 53 -5.05 -6.42 3.06
C ALA A 53 -4.88 -7.60 4.01
N ARG A 54 -4.38 -8.71 3.51
CA ARG A 54 -4.15 -9.89 4.33
C ARG A 54 -3.07 -9.62 5.39
N VAL A 55 -1.97 -9.03 4.97
CA VAL A 55 -0.83 -8.81 5.87
C VAL A 55 -1.17 -7.80 6.96
N PHE A 56 -1.86 -6.73 6.60
CA PHE A 56 -2.25 -5.72 7.57
C PHE A 56 -3.48 -6.12 8.39
N GLY A 57 -4.22 -7.12 7.93
CA GLY A 57 -5.45 -7.52 8.61
C GLY A 57 -6.51 -6.44 8.55
N ALA A 58 -6.57 -5.71 7.44
CA ALA A 58 -7.50 -4.59 7.26
C ALA A 58 -8.23 -4.74 5.94
N PRO A 59 -9.46 -4.24 5.84
CA PRO A 59 -10.18 -4.28 4.57
C PRO A 59 -9.45 -3.49 3.49
N LEU A 60 -9.57 -3.94 2.26
CA LEU A 60 -8.90 -3.32 1.13
C LEU A 60 -9.21 -1.83 1.03
N ASP A 61 -10.46 -1.47 1.23
CA ASP A 61 -10.89 -0.08 1.06
C ASP A 61 -10.43 0.82 2.21
N GLN A 62 -9.84 0.26 3.25
CA GLN A 62 -9.21 1.06 4.29
C GLN A 62 -7.72 1.26 4.03
N ILE A 63 -7.18 0.54 3.06
CA ILE A 63 -5.78 0.68 2.68
C ILE A 63 -5.65 1.53 1.42
N PHE A 64 -6.51 1.27 0.44
CA PHE A 64 -6.50 1.96 -0.84
C PHE A 64 -7.87 2.59 -1.08
N SER A 65 -7.86 3.79 -1.63
CA SER A 65 -9.11 4.47 -1.94
C SER A 65 -8.90 5.35 -3.15
N LEU A 66 -10.01 5.70 -3.78
CA LEU A 66 -9.95 6.64 -4.89
C LEU A 66 -9.75 8.04 -4.33
N GLU A 67 -8.89 8.78 -4.98
CA GLU A 67 -8.68 10.17 -4.59
C GLU A 67 -9.75 11.01 -5.25
N ASP A 68 -10.60 11.57 -4.42
CA ASP A 68 -11.70 12.35 -4.89
C ASP A 68 -11.30 13.81 -4.98
N LYS A 69 -11.35 14.35 -6.18
CA LYS A 69 -11.04 15.74 -6.36
C LYS A 69 -12.27 16.53 -6.64
N LYS A 70 -12.45 17.54 -5.89
CA LYS A 70 -13.63 18.38 -6.05
C LYS A 70 -13.31 19.66 -6.73
#